data_e20f526801f64248a364a2387d9fbc4e
#
_entry.id   e20f526801f64248a364a2387d9fbc4e
#
_cell.length_a   1.000
_cell.length_b   1.000
_cell.length_c   1.000
_cell.angle_alpha   90.00
_cell.angle_beta   90.00
_cell.angle_gamma   90.00
#
_symmetry.space_group_name_H-M   'P 1'
#
loop_
_entity.id
_entity.type
_entity.pdbx_description
1 polymer ?
#
loop_
_entity_poly.entity_id
_entity_poly.type
_entity_poly.pdbx_seq_one_letter_code
_entity_poly.pdbx_strand_id
1 'polypeptide(L)'
;PWVVRKGEGDDKLIRKAVIRLCQKLKKPILKVEDRDYQENGLFDLVERFGSANKVNIAVFNDMQHTISGWPGGKPNADDSTRPERANPYPKRVLIFSPHPDDDVISMGGTEARLVEQGHEVHAVYQTSGNIAVFDDYLYEMMDIADLFAQDMGLSNEKYKQVKKAIHDLNPAENEPQEILKFKAALRSAEALAACRFMGIPSERVHF
;
A
#
# COMPACT_ATOMS: atom_id res chain seq x y z
N PRO A 1 20.73 1.35 -34.14
CA PRO A 1 20.05 2.61 -34.38
C PRO A 1 18.60 2.48 -33.95
N TRP A 2 18.22 3.17 -32.88
CA TRP A 2 16.86 3.18 -32.36
C TRP A 2 16.08 4.24 -33.11
N VAL A 3 15.37 3.86 -34.16
CA VAL A 3 14.44 4.76 -34.84
C VAL A 3 13.16 4.79 -34.02
N VAL A 4 12.96 5.86 -33.26
CA VAL A 4 11.68 6.14 -32.60
C VAL A 4 10.70 6.61 -33.68
N ARG A 5 9.89 5.69 -34.24
CA ARG A 5 8.83 6.02 -35.18
C ARG A 5 7.63 6.62 -34.42
N LYS A 6 6.99 7.65 -34.96
CA LYS A 6 5.77 8.25 -34.43
C LYS A 6 4.65 7.19 -34.34
N GLY A 7 4.13 6.94 -33.11
CA GLY A 7 2.97 6.08 -32.87
C GLY A 7 2.61 6.02 -31.39
N GLU A 8 1.40 5.60 -31.05
CA GLU A 8 0.97 5.30 -29.69
C GLU A 8 1.88 4.20 -29.10
N GLY A 9 2.60 4.54 -28.02
CA GLY A 9 3.61 3.66 -27.40
C GLY A 9 5.01 4.28 -27.28
N ASP A 10 5.23 5.44 -27.90
CA ASP A 10 6.49 6.17 -27.92
C ASP A 10 6.94 6.59 -26.50
N ASP A 11 6.02 7.04 -25.64
CA ASP A 11 6.35 7.57 -24.31
C ASP A 11 7.01 6.53 -23.43
N LYS A 12 6.56 5.28 -23.49
CA LYS A 12 7.17 4.17 -22.76
C LYS A 12 8.59 3.85 -23.23
N LEU A 13 8.84 3.98 -24.54
CA LEU A 13 10.15 3.78 -25.13
C LEU A 13 11.09 4.93 -24.80
N ILE A 14 10.60 6.16 -24.90
CA ILE A 14 11.33 7.39 -24.52
C ILE A 14 11.76 7.30 -23.05
N ARG A 15 10.83 7.00 -22.16
CA ARG A 15 11.12 6.81 -20.73
C ARG A 15 12.21 5.78 -20.50
N LYS A 16 12.10 4.60 -21.13
CA LYS A 16 13.12 3.54 -21.01
C LYS A 16 14.49 3.99 -21.53
N ALA A 17 14.54 4.72 -22.64
CA ALA A 17 15.76 5.23 -23.23
C ALA A 17 16.45 6.23 -22.30
N VAL A 18 15.70 7.18 -21.77
CA VAL A 18 16.20 8.20 -20.83
C VAL A 18 16.67 7.59 -19.52
N ILE A 19 15.91 6.65 -18.95
CA ILE A 19 16.32 5.94 -17.73
C ILE A 19 17.67 5.20 -17.96
N ARG A 20 17.81 4.50 -19.08
CA ARG A 20 19.08 3.82 -19.43
C ARG A 20 20.23 4.79 -19.61
N LEU A 21 19.98 5.96 -20.22
CA LEU A 21 20.97 7.01 -20.33
C LEU A 21 21.43 7.48 -18.95
N CYS A 22 20.50 7.78 -18.05
CA CYS A 22 20.79 8.18 -16.67
C CYS A 22 21.64 7.13 -15.93
N GLN A 23 21.25 5.86 -16.05
CA GLN A 23 21.99 4.74 -15.44
C GLN A 23 23.41 4.61 -15.99
N LYS A 24 23.59 4.72 -17.32
CA LYS A 24 24.89 4.68 -17.97
C LYS A 24 25.80 5.80 -17.52
N LEU A 25 25.27 7.02 -17.45
CA LEU A 25 26.00 8.22 -17.06
C LEU A 25 26.13 8.40 -15.55
N LYS A 26 25.38 7.64 -14.76
CA LYS A 26 25.23 7.84 -13.30
C LYS A 26 24.83 9.28 -12.95
N LYS A 27 24.02 9.91 -13.81
CA LYS A 27 23.49 11.27 -13.64
C LYS A 27 21.99 11.22 -13.29
N PRO A 28 21.51 12.04 -12.33
CA PRO A 28 20.08 12.26 -12.12
C PRO A 28 19.42 12.78 -13.39
N ILE A 29 18.17 12.39 -13.66
CA ILE A 29 17.46 12.74 -14.89
C ILE A 29 17.45 14.23 -15.19
N LEU A 30 17.21 15.08 -14.18
CA LEU A 30 17.17 16.54 -14.35
C LEU A 30 18.57 17.20 -14.53
N LYS A 31 19.65 16.40 -14.51
CA LYS A 31 21.03 16.83 -14.71
C LYS A 31 21.63 16.33 -16.02
N VAL A 32 20.84 15.64 -16.85
CA VAL A 32 21.27 15.21 -18.19
C VAL A 32 21.14 16.37 -19.15
N GLU A 33 22.20 16.63 -19.92
CA GLU A 33 22.36 17.76 -20.81
C GLU A 33 22.26 17.37 -22.29
N ASP A 34 22.08 18.34 -23.20
CA ASP A 34 21.98 18.10 -24.65
C ASP A 34 23.16 17.29 -25.18
N ARG A 35 24.35 17.57 -24.71
CA ARG A 35 25.57 16.85 -25.05
C ARG A 35 25.52 15.36 -24.66
N ASP A 36 24.96 15.06 -23.51
CA ASP A 36 24.81 13.67 -23.04
C ASP A 36 23.93 12.87 -24.00
N TYR A 37 22.83 13.46 -24.49
CA TYR A 37 21.96 12.85 -25.50
C TYR A 37 22.68 12.65 -26.83
N GLN A 38 23.42 13.66 -27.27
CA GLN A 38 24.16 13.63 -28.54
C GLN A 38 25.23 12.53 -28.55
N GLU A 39 26.06 12.45 -27.50
CA GLU A 39 27.12 11.47 -27.37
C GLU A 39 26.60 10.02 -27.21
N ASN A 40 25.33 9.86 -26.85
CA ASN A 40 24.72 8.55 -26.69
C ASN A 40 23.70 8.19 -27.77
N GLY A 41 23.64 8.93 -28.87
CA GLY A 41 22.80 8.62 -30.04
C GLY A 41 21.31 8.81 -29.80
N LEU A 42 20.94 9.72 -28.90
CA LEU A 42 19.56 10.07 -28.56
C LEU A 42 19.23 11.52 -28.90
N PHE A 43 20.02 12.16 -29.77
CA PHE A 43 19.85 13.57 -30.11
C PHE A 43 18.48 13.86 -30.76
N ASP A 44 17.90 12.91 -31.47
CA ASP A 44 16.56 13.02 -32.05
C ASP A 44 15.49 13.38 -31.00
N LEU A 45 15.67 12.95 -29.74
CA LEU A 45 14.78 13.34 -28.64
C LEU A 45 14.93 14.81 -28.29
N VAL A 46 16.17 15.32 -28.31
CA VAL A 46 16.43 16.74 -28.06
C VAL A 46 15.83 17.59 -29.17
N GLU A 47 15.98 17.20 -30.42
CA GLU A 47 15.36 17.89 -31.57
C GLU A 47 13.82 17.87 -31.46
N ARG A 48 13.23 16.73 -31.13
CA ARG A 48 11.77 16.58 -31.00
C ARG A 48 11.18 17.43 -29.89
N PHE A 49 11.82 17.48 -28.73
CA PHE A 49 11.35 18.23 -27.55
C PHE A 49 11.88 19.66 -27.48
N GLY A 50 12.91 19.99 -28.25
CA GLY A 50 13.56 21.29 -28.30
C GLY A 50 14.71 21.50 -27.32
N SER A 51 14.89 20.64 -26.31
CA SER A 51 16.07 20.61 -25.42
C SER A 51 16.06 19.37 -24.53
N ALA A 52 17.24 18.95 -24.02
CA ALA A 52 17.35 17.90 -23.03
C ALA A 52 16.51 18.19 -21.77
N ASN A 53 16.50 19.46 -21.32
CA ASN A 53 15.71 19.85 -20.18
C ASN A 53 14.22 19.55 -20.36
N LYS A 54 13.66 19.82 -21.54
CA LYS A 54 12.25 19.50 -21.83
C LYS A 54 12.00 18.00 -21.89
N VAL A 55 12.90 17.20 -22.47
CA VAL A 55 12.84 15.72 -22.43
C VAL A 55 12.86 15.24 -20.99
N ASN A 56 13.83 15.73 -20.21
CA ASN A 56 14.02 15.36 -18.82
C ASN A 56 12.78 15.64 -17.97
N ILE A 57 12.20 16.84 -18.10
CA ILE A 57 10.99 17.22 -17.37
C ILE A 57 9.80 16.37 -17.79
N ALA A 58 9.61 16.12 -19.09
CA ALA A 58 8.53 15.27 -19.58
C ALA A 58 8.62 13.85 -19.01
N VAL A 59 9.80 13.23 -19.08
CA VAL A 59 10.02 11.89 -18.55
C VAL A 59 9.97 11.86 -17.01
N PHE A 60 10.48 12.89 -16.34
CA PHE A 60 10.40 13.00 -14.89
C PHE A 60 8.95 13.11 -14.41
N ASN A 61 8.12 13.91 -15.06
CA ASN A 61 6.71 14.02 -14.73
C ASN A 61 5.96 12.71 -14.99
N ASP A 62 6.23 12.03 -16.12
CA ASP A 62 5.67 10.71 -16.41
C ASP A 62 6.10 9.66 -15.35
N MET A 63 7.36 9.70 -14.92
CA MET A 63 7.86 8.83 -13.85
C MET A 63 7.19 9.14 -12.49
N GLN A 64 7.05 10.42 -12.14
CA GLN A 64 6.34 10.82 -10.92
C GLN A 64 4.89 10.33 -10.94
N HIS A 65 4.24 10.40 -12.09
CA HIS A 65 2.88 9.93 -12.27
C HIS A 65 2.76 8.41 -12.11
N THR A 66 3.77 7.64 -12.56
CA THR A 66 3.77 6.18 -12.49
C THR A 66 4.28 5.61 -11.16
N ILE A 67 5.22 6.27 -10.52
CA ILE A 67 5.85 5.82 -9.27
C ILE A 67 5.12 6.37 -8.06
N SER A 68 4.23 7.32 -8.24
CA SER A 68 3.53 8.11 -7.26
C SER A 68 4.38 8.35 -6.02
N GLY A 69 5.00 9.44 -6.00
CA GLY A 69 5.26 10.11 -4.76
C GLY A 69 3.93 10.28 -4.00
N TRP A 70 3.56 11.42 -3.72
CA TRP A 70 2.32 11.75 -3.02
C TRP A 70 1.10 11.56 -3.94
N PRO A 71 0.24 10.55 -3.77
CA PRO A 71 -0.95 10.38 -4.60
C PRO A 71 -1.85 11.62 -4.48
N GLY A 72 -2.31 12.18 -5.62
CA GLY A 72 -3.16 13.37 -5.66
C GLY A 72 -2.51 14.67 -5.23
N GLY A 73 -1.19 14.68 -5.07
CA GLY A 73 -0.45 15.89 -4.72
C GLY A 73 -0.58 16.32 -3.25
N LYS A 74 0.14 17.37 -2.89
CA LYS A 74 0.07 17.97 -1.56
C LYS A 74 -1.30 18.64 -1.37
N PRO A 75 -1.99 18.40 -0.24
CA PRO A 75 -3.25 19.07 0.05
C PRO A 75 -3.10 20.60 -0.07
N ASN A 76 -4.07 21.25 -0.71
CA ASN A 76 -4.08 22.68 -0.97
C ASN A 76 -2.88 23.23 -1.78
N ALA A 77 -2.18 22.38 -2.53
CA ALA A 77 -1.17 22.84 -3.47
C ALA A 77 -1.85 23.43 -4.73
N ASP A 78 -1.22 24.44 -5.31
CA ASP A 78 -1.62 24.93 -6.63
C ASP A 78 -1.30 23.86 -7.68
N ASP A 79 -2.32 23.23 -8.23
CA ASP A 79 -2.22 22.19 -9.25
C ASP A 79 -2.43 22.74 -10.67
N SER A 80 -2.52 24.07 -10.86
CA SER A 80 -2.74 24.70 -12.15
C SER A 80 -1.70 24.29 -13.20
N THR A 81 -0.47 24.02 -12.78
CA THR A 81 0.63 23.55 -13.62
C THR A 81 0.81 22.03 -13.65
N ARG A 82 0.00 21.28 -12.87
CA ARG A 82 0.10 19.83 -12.69
C ARG A 82 -1.28 19.18 -12.60
N PRO A 83 -2.07 19.22 -13.69
CA PRO A 83 -3.44 18.71 -13.70
C PRO A 83 -3.52 17.19 -13.42
N GLU A 84 -2.43 16.45 -13.64
CA GLU A 84 -2.33 15.02 -13.34
C GLU A 84 -2.48 14.70 -11.83
N ARG A 85 -2.28 15.67 -10.96
CA ARG A 85 -2.49 15.50 -9.52
C ARG A 85 -3.95 15.44 -9.14
N ALA A 86 -4.80 16.13 -9.88
CA ALA A 86 -6.25 16.12 -9.67
C ALA A 86 -6.86 14.80 -10.17
N ASN A 87 -6.23 14.14 -11.14
CA ASN A 87 -6.70 12.88 -11.71
C ASN A 87 -5.54 11.87 -11.79
N PRO A 88 -5.13 11.27 -10.67
CA PRO A 88 -4.01 10.35 -10.61
C PRO A 88 -4.30 9.07 -11.41
N TYR A 89 -3.29 8.54 -12.08
CA TYR A 89 -3.39 7.29 -12.80
C TYR A 89 -3.66 6.13 -11.83
N PRO A 90 -4.73 5.31 -12.05
CA PRO A 90 -5.07 4.19 -11.17
C PRO A 90 -3.92 3.19 -11.06
N LYS A 91 -3.61 2.77 -9.86
CA LYS A 91 -2.54 1.82 -9.54
C LYS A 91 -3.07 0.66 -8.72
N ARG A 92 -2.36 -0.47 -8.77
CA ARG A 92 -2.50 -1.55 -7.79
C ARG A 92 -1.40 -1.39 -6.75
N VAL A 93 -1.80 -1.35 -5.49
CA VAL A 93 -0.92 -1.10 -4.35
C VAL A 93 -1.05 -2.25 -3.36
N LEU A 94 0.08 -2.81 -2.95
CA LEU A 94 0.16 -3.77 -1.86
C LEU A 94 0.82 -3.07 -0.67
N ILE A 95 0.12 -3.08 0.46
CA ILE A 95 0.61 -2.57 1.74
C ILE A 95 0.93 -3.77 2.61
N PHE A 96 2.20 -3.94 2.92
CA PHE A 96 2.67 -5.01 3.80
C PHE A 96 2.74 -4.49 5.23
N SER A 97 1.94 -5.09 6.10
CA SER A 97 1.88 -4.81 7.53
C SER A 97 2.48 -5.99 8.29
N PRO A 98 3.50 -5.81 9.12
CA PRO A 98 4.04 -6.89 9.95
C PRO A 98 2.99 -7.51 10.85
N HIS A 99 2.16 -6.69 11.50
CA HIS A 99 1.06 -7.10 12.37
C HIS A 99 -0.23 -6.36 12.00
N PRO A 100 -1.41 -6.88 12.40
CA PRO A 100 -2.70 -6.22 12.16
C PRO A 100 -2.87 -4.91 12.96
N ASP A 101 -2.28 -3.83 12.54
CA ASP A 101 -2.38 -2.44 13.01
C ASP A 101 -1.26 -1.55 12.48
N ASP A 102 -0.09 -2.12 12.15
CA ASP A 102 1.08 -1.35 11.73
C ASP A 102 0.83 -0.50 10.47
N ASP A 103 0.00 -0.98 9.54
CA ASP A 103 -0.46 -0.24 8.37
C ASP A 103 -1.18 1.04 8.78
N VAL A 104 -2.18 0.92 9.65
CA VAL A 104 -3.00 2.05 10.10
C VAL A 104 -2.17 3.05 10.91
N ILE A 105 -1.35 2.54 11.86
CA ILE A 105 -0.52 3.37 12.73
C ILE A 105 0.55 4.13 11.93
N SER A 106 1.21 3.42 11.01
CA SER A 106 2.37 3.97 10.29
C SER A 106 1.98 4.77 9.05
N MET A 107 0.91 4.39 8.36
CA MET A 107 0.57 4.98 7.06
C MET A 107 -0.93 5.06 6.75
N GLY A 108 -1.81 4.97 7.74
CA GLY A 108 -3.26 4.99 7.54
C GLY A 108 -3.78 6.18 6.74
N GLY A 109 -3.20 7.38 6.95
CA GLY A 109 -3.52 8.55 6.14
C GLY A 109 -3.14 8.40 4.66
N THR A 110 -2.03 7.73 4.36
CA THR A 110 -1.62 7.41 2.98
C THR A 110 -2.53 6.35 2.38
N GLU A 111 -2.88 5.35 3.14
CA GLU A 111 -3.75 4.25 2.75
C GLU A 111 -5.15 4.76 2.39
N ALA A 112 -5.78 5.53 3.27
CA ALA A 112 -7.06 6.18 3.01
C ALA A 112 -6.99 7.06 1.74
N ARG A 113 -5.91 7.82 1.58
CA ARG A 113 -5.71 8.68 0.41
C ARG A 113 -5.58 7.89 -0.90
N LEU A 114 -4.91 6.76 -0.88
CA LEU A 114 -4.81 5.87 -2.04
C LEU A 114 -6.19 5.36 -2.47
N VAL A 115 -7.01 4.96 -1.50
CA VAL A 115 -8.38 4.51 -1.75
C VAL A 115 -9.26 5.65 -2.30
N GLU A 116 -9.23 6.83 -1.67
CA GLU A 116 -9.97 8.03 -2.12
C GLU A 116 -9.65 8.40 -3.58
N GLN A 117 -8.43 8.15 -4.02
CA GLN A 117 -7.96 8.43 -5.37
C GLN A 117 -8.25 7.32 -6.37
N GLY A 118 -9.01 6.31 -5.98
CA GLY A 118 -9.45 5.24 -6.86
C GLY A 118 -8.36 4.21 -7.18
N HIS A 119 -7.31 4.10 -6.36
CA HIS A 119 -6.33 3.04 -6.51
C HIS A 119 -6.88 1.71 -5.98
N GLU A 120 -6.43 0.60 -6.57
CA GLU A 120 -6.71 -0.75 -6.09
C GLU A 120 -5.73 -1.08 -4.97
N VAL A 121 -6.18 -0.91 -3.72
CA VAL A 121 -5.34 -1.11 -2.53
C VAL A 121 -5.62 -2.48 -1.92
N HIS A 122 -4.55 -3.20 -1.60
CA HIS A 122 -4.57 -4.47 -0.88
C HIS A 122 -3.73 -4.34 0.39
N ALA A 123 -4.30 -4.75 1.52
CA ALA A 123 -3.60 -4.88 2.80
C ALA A 123 -3.15 -6.34 3.00
N VAL A 124 -1.89 -6.55 3.39
CA VAL A 124 -1.28 -7.88 3.56
C VAL A 124 -0.62 -7.94 4.93
N TYR A 125 -1.17 -8.75 5.82
CA TYR A 125 -0.67 -8.96 7.18
C TYR A 125 0.25 -10.17 7.22
N GLN A 126 1.50 -9.98 7.66
CA GLN A 126 2.54 -11.00 7.62
C GLN A 126 2.44 -11.97 8.80
N THR A 127 1.92 -11.50 9.93
CA THR A 127 1.70 -12.30 11.14
C THR A 127 0.32 -12.02 11.72
N SER A 128 -0.16 -12.92 12.58
CA SER A 128 -1.46 -12.77 13.23
C SER A 128 -1.50 -11.69 14.32
N GLY A 129 -0.35 -11.28 14.87
CA GLY A 129 -0.29 -10.34 15.98
C GLY A 129 -0.92 -10.85 17.28
N ASN A 130 -1.21 -12.14 17.39
CA ASN A 130 -1.96 -12.74 18.50
C ASN A 130 -1.29 -12.56 19.87
N ILE A 131 0.03 -12.52 19.93
CA ILE A 131 0.80 -12.35 21.17
C ILE A 131 0.53 -10.97 21.83
N ALA A 132 0.12 -9.98 21.05
CA ALA A 132 -0.18 -8.62 21.55
C ALA A 132 -1.57 -8.50 22.20
N VAL A 133 -2.39 -9.55 22.16
CA VAL A 133 -3.73 -9.54 22.76
C VAL A 133 -3.63 -9.93 24.23
N PHE A 134 -4.03 -9.02 25.12
CA PHE A 134 -4.12 -9.31 26.55
C PHE A 134 -5.27 -10.26 26.85
N ASP A 135 -5.07 -11.12 27.87
CA ASP A 135 -6.06 -12.12 28.28
C ASP A 135 -7.37 -11.49 28.75
N ASP A 136 -7.29 -10.40 29.49
CA ASP A 136 -8.48 -9.66 29.96
C ASP A 136 -9.34 -9.19 28.79
N TYR A 137 -8.71 -8.69 27.72
CA TYR A 137 -9.44 -8.25 26.53
C TYR A 137 -10.07 -9.42 25.79
N LEU A 138 -9.34 -10.54 25.64
CA LEU A 138 -9.92 -11.74 25.07
C LEU A 138 -11.09 -12.26 25.92
N TYR A 139 -10.96 -12.21 27.25
CA TYR A 139 -12.03 -12.63 28.17
C TYR A 139 -13.29 -11.81 27.96
N GLU A 140 -13.17 -10.49 27.88
CA GLU A 140 -14.28 -9.57 27.60
C GLU A 140 -14.97 -9.90 26.26
N MET A 141 -14.17 -10.15 25.21
CA MET A 141 -14.72 -10.52 23.90
C MET A 141 -15.44 -11.89 23.95
N MET A 142 -14.97 -12.81 24.75
CA MET A 142 -15.65 -14.11 24.97
C MET A 142 -16.97 -13.93 25.75
N ASP A 143 -17.06 -12.98 26.69
CA ASP A 143 -18.30 -12.66 27.37
C ASP A 143 -19.33 -12.10 26.39
N ILE A 144 -18.93 -11.17 25.54
CA ILE A 144 -19.81 -10.60 24.51
C ILE A 144 -20.30 -11.73 23.56
N ALA A 145 -19.39 -12.59 23.07
CA ALA A 145 -19.75 -13.70 22.21
C ALA A 145 -20.70 -14.71 22.88
N ASP A 146 -20.51 -14.98 24.16
CA ASP A 146 -21.39 -15.86 24.95
C ASP A 146 -22.81 -15.27 25.06
N LEU A 147 -22.92 -13.99 25.36
CA LEU A 147 -24.21 -13.28 25.43
C LEU A 147 -24.95 -13.31 24.09
N PHE A 148 -24.26 -13.02 22.99
CA PHE A 148 -24.85 -13.11 21.66
C PHE A 148 -25.28 -14.53 21.30
N ALA A 149 -24.46 -15.54 21.63
CA ALA A 149 -24.80 -16.93 21.36
C ALA A 149 -26.06 -17.35 22.13
N GLN A 150 -26.20 -16.93 23.40
CA GLN A 150 -27.39 -17.20 24.21
C GLN A 150 -28.64 -16.55 23.61
N ASP A 151 -28.56 -15.27 23.25
CA ASP A 151 -29.68 -14.51 22.66
C ASP A 151 -30.14 -15.14 21.32
N MET A 152 -29.21 -15.62 20.52
CA MET A 152 -29.48 -16.27 19.23
C MET A 152 -29.83 -17.76 19.34
N GLY A 153 -29.85 -18.35 20.54
CA GLY A 153 -30.10 -19.77 20.74
C GLY A 153 -28.99 -20.68 20.19
N LEU A 154 -27.76 -20.18 20.07
CA LEU A 154 -26.59 -20.91 19.61
C LEU A 154 -25.87 -21.58 20.77
N SER A 155 -25.11 -22.66 20.50
CA SER A 155 -24.27 -23.30 21.52
C SER A 155 -23.13 -22.38 21.94
N ASN A 156 -22.96 -22.21 23.24
CA ASN A 156 -21.90 -21.39 23.85
C ASN A 156 -20.81 -22.23 24.55
N GLU A 157 -20.86 -23.53 24.43
CA GLU A 157 -19.93 -24.43 25.13
C GLU A 157 -18.46 -24.15 24.81
N LYS A 158 -18.17 -23.80 23.56
CA LYS A 158 -16.81 -23.49 23.13
C LYS A 158 -16.28 -22.21 23.77
N TYR A 159 -17.11 -21.20 23.91
CA TYR A 159 -16.74 -19.94 24.58
C TYR A 159 -16.45 -20.18 26.07
N LYS A 160 -17.28 -20.98 26.74
CA LYS A 160 -17.06 -21.38 28.15
C LYS A 160 -15.76 -22.16 28.34
N GLN A 161 -15.44 -23.05 27.41
CA GLN A 161 -14.17 -23.79 27.44
C GLN A 161 -12.97 -22.88 27.32
N VAL A 162 -13.01 -21.92 26.40
CA VAL A 162 -11.93 -20.95 26.21
C VAL A 162 -11.78 -20.04 27.41
N LYS A 163 -12.88 -19.51 27.96
CA LYS A 163 -12.87 -18.70 29.19
C LYS A 163 -12.24 -19.48 30.37
N LYS A 164 -12.61 -20.74 30.51
CA LYS A 164 -12.02 -21.59 31.53
C LYS A 164 -10.51 -21.79 31.29
N ALA A 165 -10.10 -22.04 30.05
CA ALA A 165 -8.70 -22.20 29.70
C ALA A 165 -7.86 -20.94 29.98
N ILE A 166 -8.42 -19.76 29.74
CA ILE A 166 -7.77 -18.48 30.08
C ILE A 166 -7.64 -18.34 31.60
N HIS A 167 -8.72 -18.64 32.34
CA HIS A 167 -8.71 -18.51 33.79
C HIS A 167 -7.70 -19.47 34.46
N ASP A 168 -7.58 -20.69 33.94
CA ASP A 168 -6.71 -21.73 34.46
C ASP A 168 -5.25 -21.62 33.94
N LEU A 169 -4.96 -20.62 33.10
CA LEU A 169 -3.64 -20.44 32.50
C LEU A 169 -2.59 -20.05 33.54
N ASN A 170 -1.54 -20.84 33.62
CA ASN A 170 -0.39 -20.50 34.43
C ASN A 170 0.54 -19.55 33.62
N PRO A 171 0.90 -18.38 34.15
CA PRO A 171 1.77 -17.42 33.48
C PRO A 171 3.14 -17.95 33.05
N ALA A 172 3.57 -19.08 33.63
CA ALA A 172 4.83 -19.75 33.30
C ALA A 172 4.70 -20.75 32.14
N GLU A 173 3.49 -21.05 31.67
CA GLU A 173 3.22 -22.02 30.62
C GLU A 173 2.95 -21.30 29.27
N ASN A 174 3.20 -22.03 28.18
CA ASN A 174 2.83 -21.55 26.85
C ASN A 174 1.31 -21.54 26.69
N GLU A 175 0.79 -20.49 26.10
CA GLU A 175 -0.62 -20.40 25.79
C GLU A 175 -1.09 -21.55 24.90
N PRO A 176 -2.23 -22.20 25.23
CA PRO A 176 -2.84 -23.20 24.37
C PRO A 176 -3.15 -22.67 22.97
N GLN A 177 -3.00 -23.52 21.96
CA GLN A 177 -3.25 -23.16 20.56
C GLN A 177 -4.66 -22.60 20.30
N GLU A 178 -5.65 -23.02 21.09
CA GLU A 178 -7.01 -22.50 20.97
C GLU A 178 -7.11 -21.06 21.41
N ILE A 179 -6.46 -20.66 22.49
CA ILE A 179 -6.39 -19.26 22.94
C ILE A 179 -5.70 -18.41 21.87
N LEU A 180 -4.54 -18.86 21.36
CA LEU A 180 -3.81 -18.17 20.30
C LEU A 180 -4.65 -17.99 19.03
N LYS A 181 -5.48 -18.96 18.66
CA LYS A 181 -6.40 -18.85 17.52
C LYS A 181 -7.49 -17.79 17.74
N PHE A 182 -8.06 -17.71 18.94
CA PHE A 182 -9.04 -16.68 19.24
C PHE A 182 -8.43 -15.28 19.26
N LYS A 183 -7.22 -15.15 19.84
CA LYS A 183 -6.45 -13.91 19.79
C LYS A 183 -6.14 -13.50 18.35
N ALA A 184 -5.75 -14.44 17.49
CA ALA A 184 -5.53 -14.18 16.07
C ALA A 184 -6.81 -13.74 15.34
N ALA A 185 -7.94 -14.41 15.61
CA ALA A 185 -9.23 -14.04 15.03
C ALA A 185 -9.68 -12.63 15.44
N LEU A 186 -9.43 -12.26 16.69
CA LEU A 186 -9.71 -10.91 17.17
C LEU A 186 -8.91 -9.86 16.41
N ARG A 187 -7.59 -10.06 16.29
CA ARG A 187 -6.71 -9.17 15.52
C ARG A 187 -7.12 -9.06 14.04
N SER A 188 -7.49 -10.18 13.44
CA SER A 188 -7.99 -10.18 12.06
C SER A 188 -9.30 -9.41 11.92
N ALA A 189 -10.20 -9.51 12.90
CA ALA A 189 -11.46 -8.76 12.90
C ALA A 189 -11.24 -7.25 13.03
N GLU A 190 -10.28 -6.83 13.87
CA GLU A 190 -9.87 -5.42 14.02
C GLU A 190 -9.28 -4.88 12.72
N ALA A 191 -8.35 -5.62 12.09
CA ALA A 191 -7.76 -5.26 10.81
C ALA A 191 -8.81 -5.13 9.70
N LEU A 192 -9.74 -6.08 9.60
CA LEU A 192 -10.87 -6.02 8.66
C LEU A 192 -11.77 -4.80 8.93
N ALA A 193 -11.99 -4.45 10.18
CA ALA A 193 -12.77 -3.27 10.54
C ALA A 193 -12.07 -1.98 10.10
N ALA A 194 -10.77 -1.87 10.33
CA ALA A 194 -9.94 -0.75 9.90
C ALA A 194 -9.92 -0.61 8.37
N CYS A 195 -9.65 -1.70 7.64
CA CYS A 195 -9.67 -1.73 6.19
C CYS A 195 -11.03 -1.29 5.62
N ARG A 196 -12.13 -1.80 6.19
CA ARG A 196 -13.49 -1.42 5.81
C ARG A 196 -13.76 0.07 6.06
N PHE A 197 -13.27 0.62 7.18
CA PHE A 197 -13.38 2.05 7.46
C PHE A 197 -12.67 2.90 6.41
N MET A 198 -11.51 2.44 5.92
CA MET A 198 -10.76 3.11 4.85
C MET A 198 -11.30 2.84 3.44
N GLY A 199 -12.31 1.99 3.29
CA GLY A 199 -12.92 1.65 2.00
C GLY A 199 -12.19 0.53 1.25
N ILE A 200 -11.35 -0.26 1.92
CA ILE A 200 -10.73 -1.46 1.37
C ILE A 200 -11.68 -2.64 1.59
N PRO A 201 -12.17 -3.29 0.53
CA PRO A 201 -13.09 -4.41 0.64
C PRO A 201 -12.38 -5.68 1.15
N SER A 202 -13.11 -6.55 1.82
CA SER A 202 -12.55 -7.73 2.51
C SER A 202 -11.78 -8.69 1.61
N GLU A 203 -12.14 -8.79 0.34
CA GLU A 203 -11.43 -9.61 -0.66
C GLU A 203 -10.03 -9.07 -1.03
N ARG A 204 -9.70 -7.87 -0.58
CA ARG A 204 -8.37 -7.25 -0.73
C ARG A 204 -7.58 -7.20 0.57
N VAL A 205 -8.05 -7.89 1.59
CA VAL A 205 -7.38 -8.03 2.88
C VAL A 205 -6.86 -9.46 3.01
N HIS A 206 -5.56 -9.61 3.22
CA HIS A 206 -4.86 -10.91 3.20
C HIS A 206 -4.16 -11.14 4.54
N PHE A 207 -4.33 -12.36 5.08
CA PHE A 207 -3.74 -12.83 6.32
C PHE A 207 -2.86 -14.05 6.10
#